data_7d18a065a1f5567825c1921a7f0bfda2
#
_entry.id   7d18a065a1f5567825c1921a7f0bfda2
#
_cell.length_a   1.000
_cell.length_b   1.000
_cell.length_c   1.000
_cell.angle_alpha   90.00
_cell.angle_beta   90.00
_cell.angle_gamma   90.00
#
_symmetry.space_group_name_H-M   'P 1'
#
loop_
_entity.id
_entity.type
_entity.pdbx_description
1 polymer ?
#
loop_
_entity_poly.entity_id
_entity_poly.type
_entity_poly.pdbx_seq_one_letter_code
_entity_poly.pdbx_strand_id
1 'polypeptide(L)'
;MTFYDSHGIPIAYLYDNSEYIYLFNGKPVAYLYDDAVYGFNGHHLGWFENGWIRDLHGQCVFFTEESTGSGPAKPAKHAKPAKCARNARPAKSARNAKHAKAAKGLSWSSISGEVFFEQ
;
A
#
# COMPACT_ATOMS: atom_id res chain seq x y z
N MET A 1 -5.44 10.04 -0.85
CA MET A 1 -4.51 9.40 -1.81
C MET A 1 -4.95 7.97 -2.04
N THR A 2 -5.15 7.59 -3.29
CA THR A 2 -5.64 6.26 -3.65
C THR A 2 -4.51 5.38 -4.15
N PHE A 3 -4.51 4.12 -3.72
CA PHE A 3 -3.56 3.10 -4.14
C PHE A 3 -4.20 2.21 -5.20
N TYR A 4 -3.63 2.22 -6.41
CA TYR A 4 -4.08 1.46 -7.58
C TYR A 4 -3.15 0.28 -7.80
N ASP A 5 -3.71 -0.88 -8.15
CA ASP A 5 -2.92 -2.07 -8.44
C ASP A 5 -2.32 -2.04 -9.86
N SER A 6 -1.69 -3.13 -10.26
CA SER A 6 -1.03 -3.26 -11.57
C SER A 6 -1.99 -3.22 -12.77
N HIS A 7 -3.29 -3.29 -12.51
CA HIS A 7 -4.33 -3.18 -13.54
C HIS A 7 -5.06 -1.83 -13.50
N GLY A 8 -4.61 -0.92 -12.63
CA GLY A 8 -5.25 0.39 -12.46
C GLY A 8 -6.51 0.34 -11.61
N ILE A 9 -6.75 -0.75 -10.91
CA ILE A 9 -7.93 -0.89 -10.06
C ILE A 9 -7.65 -0.26 -8.70
N PRO A 10 -8.50 0.68 -8.24
CA PRO A 10 -8.34 1.27 -6.91
C PRO A 10 -8.65 0.22 -5.83
N ILE A 11 -7.66 -0.06 -4.99
CA ILE A 11 -7.75 -1.11 -3.97
C ILE A 11 -7.92 -0.51 -2.57
N ALA A 12 -7.17 0.54 -2.27
CA ALA A 12 -7.11 1.11 -0.93
C ALA A 12 -6.84 2.60 -1.00
N TYR A 13 -6.92 3.26 0.13
CA TYR A 13 -6.59 4.68 0.18
C TYR A 13 -5.96 5.05 1.52
N LEU A 14 -5.15 6.10 1.50
CA LEU A 14 -4.59 6.70 2.71
C LEU A 14 -5.63 7.70 3.23
N TYR A 15 -6.13 7.45 4.45
CA TYR A 15 -7.19 8.27 5.02
C TYR A 15 -6.64 9.63 5.47
N ASP A 16 -7.23 10.69 4.93
CA ASP A 16 -6.99 12.09 5.34
C ASP A 16 -5.49 12.45 5.39
N ASN A 17 -4.71 11.91 4.43
CA ASN A 17 -3.25 12.06 4.39
C ASN A 17 -2.57 11.71 5.73
N SER A 18 -3.21 10.86 6.51
CA SER A 18 -2.69 10.41 7.80
C SER A 18 -1.87 9.12 7.61
N GLU A 19 -1.70 8.38 8.68
CA GLU A 19 -0.89 7.17 8.64
C GLU A 19 -1.68 5.91 8.31
N TYR A 20 -3.02 5.96 8.25
CA TYR A 20 -3.84 4.74 8.17
C TYR A 20 -4.34 4.46 6.77
N ILE A 21 -4.26 3.19 6.36
CA ILE A 21 -4.67 2.71 5.04
C ILE A 21 -5.92 1.85 5.21
N TYR A 22 -6.96 2.16 4.41
CA TYR A 22 -8.24 1.47 4.42
C TYR A 22 -8.57 0.94 3.04
N LEU A 23 -9.26 -0.19 2.99
CA LEU A 23 -9.95 -0.61 1.77
C LEU A 23 -11.21 0.24 1.57
N PHE A 24 -11.74 0.27 0.36
CA PHE A 24 -12.95 1.04 0.06
C PHE A 24 -14.19 0.52 0.77
N ASN A 25 -14.19 -0.75 1.21
CA ASN A 25 -15.27 -1.30 2.04
C ASN A 25 -15.21 -0.84 3.52
N GLY A 26 -14.22 -0.04 3.87
CA GLY A 26 -14.07 0.50 5.23
C GLY A 26 -13.12 -0.28 6.12
N LYS A 27 -12.59 -1.41 5.67
CA LYS A 27 -11.68 -2.22 6.49
C LYS A 27 -10.32 -1.56 6.61
N PRO A 28 -9.83 -1.28 7.84
CA PRO A 28 -8.45 -0.84 8.04
C PRO A 28 -7.50 -2.03 7.82
N VAL A 29 -6.45 -1.83 7.02
CA VAL A 29 -5.57 -2.94 6.60
C VAL A 29 -4.10 -2.71 6.93
N ALA A 30 -3.68 -1.47 7.08
CA ALA A 30 -2.27 -1.16 7.30
C ALA A 30 -2.09 0.26 7.83
N TYR A 31 -0.88 0.57 8.22
CA TYR A 31 -0.51 1.93 8.59
C TYR A 31 0.93 2.21 8.17
N LEU A 32 1.26 3.48 8.08
CA LEU A 32 2.61 3.94 7.78
C LEU A 32 3.36 4.20 9.07
N TYR A 33 4.58 3.73 9.14
CA TYR A 33 5.53 4.07 10.19
C TYR A 33 6.77 4.62 9.50
N ASP A 34 6.92 5.93 9.49
CA ASP A 34 7.80 6.64 8.58
C ASP A 34 7.45 6.24 7.14
N ASP A 35 8.38 5.69 6.39
CA ASP A 35 8.15 5.21 5.02
C ASP A 35 7.86 3.70 4.96
N ALA A 36 7.79 3.02 6.10
CA ALA A 36 7.47 1.59 6.14
C ALA A 36 5.97 1.37 6.21
N VAL A 37 5.49 0.34 5.51
CA VAL A 37 4.10 -0.10 5.56
C VAL A 37 4.02 -1.30 6.49
N TYR A 38 3.21 -1.19 7.53
CA TYR A 38 3.00 -2.23 8.53
C TYR A 38 1.55 -2.70 8.54
N GLY A 39 1.35 -4.00 8.69
CA GLY A 39 0.05 -4.53 9.05
C GLY A 39 -0.20 -4.36 10.54
N PHE A 40 -1.47 -4.42 10.95
CA PHE A 40 -1.82 -4.31 12.37
C PHE A 40 -1.32 -5.51 13.19
N ASN A 41 -0.98 -6.62 12.54
CA ASN A 41 -0.34 -7.78 13.17
C ASN A 41 1.15 -7.56 13.49
N GLY A 42 1.70 -6.41 13.14
CA GLY A 42 3.10 -6.07 13.38
C GLY A 42 4.06 -6.47 12.25
N HIS A 43 3.57 -7.11 11.21
CA HIS A 43 4.43 -7.51 10.09
C HIS A 43 4.81 -6.31 9.23
N HIS A 44 6.09 -6.21 8.88
CA HIS A 44 6.55 -5.22 7.91
C HIS A 44 6.21 -5.72 6.51
N LEU A 45 5.33 -5.00 5.81
CA LEU A 45 4.79 -5.44 4.52
C LEU A 45 5.58 -4.90 3.33
N GLY A 46 6.08 -3.69 3.44
CA GLY A 46 6.77 -3.03 2.34
C GLY A 46 7.11 -1.59 2.66
N TRP A 47 7.29 -0.78 1.60
CA TRP A 47 7.74 0.60 1.72
C TRP A 47 6.83 1.51 0.89
N PHE A 48 6.60 2.72 1.40
CA PHE A 48 5.90 3.77 0.67
C PHE A 48 6.89 4.87 0.35
N GLU A 49 7.25 4.99 -0.92
CA GLU A 49 8.25 5.96 -1.38
C GLU A 49 7.87 6.50 -2.75
N ASN A 50 8.03 7.81 -2.93
CA ASN A 50 7.79 8.48 -4.21
C ASN A 50 6.42 8.17 -4.82
N GLY A 51 5.41 7.97 -3.98
CA GLY A 51 4.05 7.65 -4.41
C GLY A 51 3.82 6.20 -4.79
N TRP A 52 4.81 5.32 -4.61
CA TRP A 52 4.69 3.88 -4.85
C TRP A 52 4.67 3.12 -3.53
N ILE A 53 3.86 2.07 -3.45
CA ILE A 53 4.07 1.04 -2.43
C ILE A 53 4.83 -0.10 -3.07
N ARG A 54 5.98 -0.45 -2.47
CA ARG A 54 6.84 -1.54 -2.91
C ARG A 54 6.80 -2.66 -1.88
N ASP A 55 6.95 -3.89 -2.36
CA ASP A 55 7.10 -5.03 -1.47
C ASP A 55 8.51 -5.09 -0.87
N LEU A 56 8.78 -6.11 -0.07
CA LEU A 56 10.08 -6.27 0.58
C LEU A 56 11.21 -6.60 -0.39
N HIS A 57 10.89 -6.97 -1.63
CA HIS A 57 11.87 -7.25 -2.68
C HIS A 57 12.10 -6.04 -3.59
N GLY A 58 11.43 -4.92 -3.34
CA GLY A 58 11.60 -3.69 -4.12
C GLY A 58 10.70 -3.59 -5.35
N GLN A 59 9.83 -4.57 -5.59
CA GLN A 59 8.89 -4.53 -6.72
C GLN A 59 7.65 -3.73 -6.33
N CYS A 60 7.04 -3.06 -7.30
CA CYS A 60 5.88 -2.21 -7.05
C CYS A 60 4.61 -3.02 -6.89
N VAL A 61 3.84 -2.71 -5.85
CA VAL A 61 2.52 -3.32 -5.60
C VAL A 61 1.41 -2.35 -6.00
N PHE A 62 1.54 -1.09 -5.63
CA PHE A 62 0.56 -0.05 -5.92
C PHE A 62 1.23 1.21 -6.43
N PHE A 63 0.52 1.91 -7.30
CA PHE A 63 0.88 3.28 -7.67
C PHE A 63 -0.20 4.25 -7.19
N THR A 64 0.15 5.52 -7.17
CA THR A 64 -0.77 6.62 -6.85
C THR A 64 -0.67 7.67 -7.96
N GLU A 65 -1.51 8.69 -7.88
CA GLU A 65 -1.45 9.82 -8.81
C GLU A 65 -0.13 10.60 -8.68
N GLU A 66 0.58 10.41 -7.55
CA GLU A 66 1.83 11.12 -7.27
C GLU A 66 3.07 10.24 -7.48
N SER A 67 2.93 9.05 -8.04
CA SER A 67 4.07 8.17 -8.29
C SER A 67 5.06 8.80 -9.25
N THR A 68 6.31 8.87 -8.82
CA THR A 68 7.42 9.45 -9.57
C THR A 68 8.65 8.55 -9.49
N GLY A 69 9.62 8.81 -10.36
CA GLY A 69 10.87 8.06 -10.35
C GLY A 69 10.75 6.67 -10.96
N SER A 70 11.69 5.79 -10.59
CA SER A 70 11.75 4.44 -11.14
C SER A 70 10.54 3.61 -10.76
N GLY A 71 10.00 2.89 -11.73
CA GLY A 71 8.88 2.01 -11.52
C GLY A 71 8.34 1.48 -12.83
N PRO A 72 7.39 0.53 -12.80
CA PRO A 72 6.76 0.03 -14.00
C PRO A 72 5.87 1.08 -14.66
N ALA A 73 5.47 0.84 -15.90
CA ALA A 73 4.50 1.69 -16.58
C ALA A 73 3.17 1.66 -15.81
N LYS A 74 2.60 2.84 -15.57
CA LYS A 74 1.32 2.96 -14.87
C LYS A 74 0.17 2.76 -15.86
N PRO A 75 -0.74 1.79 -15.60
CA PRO A 75 -1.91 1.62 -16.44
C PRO A 75 -2.92 2.74 -16.24
N ALA A 76 -3.92 2.80 -17.11
CA ALA A 76 -5.05 3.71 -16.90
C ALA A 76 -5.77 3.37 -15.60
N LYS A 77 -6.17 4.41 -14.87
CA LYS A 77 -6.87 4.26 -13.60
C LYS A 77 -8.35 4.02 -13.84
N HIS A 78 -8.92 3.02 -13.17
CA HIS A 78 -10.35 2.80 -13.14
C HIS A 78 -11.01 3.78 -12.18
N ALA A 79 -12.33 3.97 -12.33
CA ALA A 79 -13.10 4.83 -11.45
C ALA A 79 -13.04 4.30 -10.02
N LYS A 80 -12.95 5.23 -9.06
CA LYS A 80 -12.92 4.89 -7.64
C LYS A 80 -14.32 4.47 -7.18
N PRO A 81 -14.44 3.37 -6.42
CA PRO A 81 -15.70 3.06 -5.77
C PRO A 81 -16.02 4.08 -4.68
N ALA A 82 -17.28 4.13 -4.26
CA ALA A 82 -17.64 4.92 -3.10
C ALA A 82 -16.97 4.34 -1.85
N LYS A 83 -16.50 5.23 -0.98
CA LYS A 83 -15.91 4.81 0.29
C LYS A 83 -17.02 4.47 1.26
N CYS A 84 -16.99 3.26 1.81
CA CYS A 84 -17.87 2.86 2.90
C CYS A 84 -17.40 3.49 4.22
N ALA A 85 -18.28 3.51 5.22
CA ALA A 85 -17.92 3.95 6.55
C ALA A 85 -16.73 3.13 7.05
N ARG A 86 -15.77 3.81 7.67
CA ARG A 86 -14.55 3.15 8.16
C ARG A 86 -14.85 2.41 9.44
N ASN A 87 -14.38 1.18 9.52
CA ASN A 87 -14.46 0.36 10.72
C ASN A 87 -13.44 0.83 11.74
N ALA A 88 -13.64 0.46 13.00
CA ALA A 88 -12.68 0.75 14.04
C ALA A 88 -11.35 0.05 13.74
N ARG A 89 -10.25 0.76 14.00
CA ARG A 89 -8.91 0.20 13.79
C ARG A 89 -8.59 -0.83 14.86
N PRO A 90 -8.00 -1.98 14.49
CA PRO A 90 -7.51 -2.92 15.49
C PRO A 90 -6.34 -2.30 16.26
N ALA A 91 -6.05 -2.83 17.44
CA ALA A 91 -4.85 -2.45 18.16
C ALA A 91 -3.64 -2.89 17.35
N LYS A 92 -2.60 -2.05 17.35
CA LYS A 92 -1.34 -2.37 16.69
C LYS A 92 -0.59 -3.39 17.53
N SER A 93 -0.23 -4.53 16.93
CA SER A 93 0.70 -5.47 17.54
C SER A 93 2.11 -4.87 17.52
N ALA A 94 2.99 -5.37 18.37
CA ALA A 94 4.39 -4.97 18.36
C ALA A 94 4.98 -5.15 16.97
N ARG A 95 5.64 -4.10 16.48
CA ARG A 95 6.22 -4.14 15.13
C ARG A 95 7.45 -5.02 15.09
N ASN A 96 7.51 -5.87 14.06
CA ASN A 96 8.75 -6.57 13.73
C ASN A 96 9.78 -5.54 13.23
N ALA A 97 11.05 -5.90 13.31
CA ALA A 97 12.11 -5.05 12.79
C ALA A 97 11.90 -4.81 11.29
N LYS A 98 12.21 -3.59 10.83
CA LYS A 98 12.16 -3.28 9.41
C LYS A 98 13.18 -4.13 8.65
N HIS A 99 12.77 -4.65 7.50
CA HIS A 99 13.69 -5.30 6.57
C HIS A 99 14.61 -4.24 5.96
N ALA A 100 15.79 -4.66 5.50
CA ALA A 100 16.65 -3.79 4.71
C ALA A 100 15.92 -3.46 3.38
N LYS A 101 16.05 -2.22 2.92
CA LYS A 101 15.46 -1.83 1.65
C LYS A 101 16.17 -2.55 0.50
N ALA A 102 15.40 -3.24 -0.33
CA ALA A 102 15.89 -3.82 -1.56
C ALA A 102 16.05 -2.73 -2.63
N ALA A 103 16.84 -3.02 -3.66
CA ALA A 103 16.96 -2.14 -4.80
C ALA A 103 15.58 -1.96 -5.47
N LYS A 104 15.30 -0.74 -5.94
CA LYS A 104 14.03 -0.43 -6.59
C LYS A 104 13.94 -1.12 -7.93
N GLY A 105 12.96 -2.03 -8.06
CA GLY A 105 12.72 -2.75 -9.30
C GLY A 105 11.81 -1.96 -10.24
N LEU A 106 11.81 -2.38 -11.51
CA LEU A 106 10.97 -1.79 -12.55
C LEU A 106 9.77 -2.68 -12.89
N SER A 107 9.57 -3.74 -12.12
CA SER A 107 8.51 -4.72 -12.35
C SER A 107 7.42 -4.60 -11.30
N TRP A 108 6.24 -5.12 -11.64
CA TRP A 108 5.18 -5.30 -10.66
C TRP A 108 5.47 -6.52 -9.78
N SER A 109 5.07 -6.42 -8.51
CA SER A 109 5.17 -7.52 -7.55
C SER A 109 4.27 -8.69 -7.97
N SER A 110 4.67 -9.91 -7.63
CA SER A 110 3.82 -11.09 -7.75
C SER A 110 2.68 -11.08 -6.71
N ILE A 111 2.83 -10.32 -5.62
CA ILE A 111 1.79 -10.13 -4.62
C ILE A 111 1.04 -8.86 -4.98
N SER A 112 -0.23 -8.97 -5.34
CA SER A 112 -0.99 -7.83 -5.82
C SER A 112 -2.34 -7.67 -5.12
N GLY A 113 -2.90 -6.47 -5.22
CA GLY A 113 -4.22 -6.17 -4.68
C GLY A 113 -4.28 -6.35 -3.16
N GLU A 114 -5.45 -6.75 -2.68
CA GLU A 114 -5.68 -6.91 -1.23
C GLU A 114 -4.74 -7.92 -0.58
N VAL A 115 -4.26 -8.91 -1.34
CA VAL A 115 -3.40 -9.96 -0.80
C VAL A 115 -2.14 -9.39 -0.16
N PHE A 116 -1.65 -8.27 -0.69
CA PHE A 116 -0.50 -7.58 -0.10
C PHE A 116 -0.75 -7.25 1.38
N PHE A 117 -1.95 -6.81 1.71
CA PHE A 117 -2.29 -6.42 3.09
C PHE A 117 -2.61 -7.62 3.99
N GLU A 118 -2.72 -8.81 3.43
CA GLU A 118 -3.07 -10.03 4.18
C GLU A 118 -1.85 -10.82 4.65
N GLN A 119 -0.67 -10.31 4.41
CA GLN A 119 0.59 -11.00 4.75
C GLN A 119 0.86 -11.15 6.26
#